data_9b3b1e0d065a6f121092b147fd26a3ea
#
_entry.id   9b3b1e0d065a6f121092b147fd26a3ea
#
_cell.length_a   1.000
_cell.length_b   1.000
_cell.length_c   1.000
_cell.angle_alpha   90.00
_cell.angle_beta   90.00
_cell.angle_gamma   90.00
#
_symmetry.space_group_name_H-M   'P 1'
#
loop_
_entity.id
_entity.type
_entity.pdbx_description
1 polymer ?
#
loop_
_entity_poly.entity_id
_entity_poly.type
_entity_poly.pdbx_seq_one_letter_code
_entity_poly.pdbx_strand_id
1 'polypeptide(L)'
;MKHKRLFILFFLLAFISIGTFSIYKTTYKQELNYVALGDSVAAGRNPYGVDDYGYTDYVRDYLKANKKLSSYVSYAISGYTTLDVANDINLNKNIKVNGSLVNIRKALRESDLVTISIGANDFMHNINLSSLPSILSDTDAAIKQVDETIENVNELLSLIKKYAKGHILVIGYYNPLPRIERYKDNINKIVQYADKMYDSICVKNGVTYIKVSDIISKDDDYLPNPLDIHPSKEGYLVISDEIIKYLKTDVLK
;
A
#
# COMPACT_ATOMS: atom_id res chain seq x y z
N MET A 1 54.52 25.90 24.41
CA MET A 1 53.21 26.60 24.41
C MET A 1 52.51 26.57 23.04
N LYS A 2 53.21 26.73 21.91
CA LYS A 2 52.60 26.72 20.54
C LYS A 2 51.92 25.39 20.18
N HIS A 3 52.48 24.23 20.48
CA HIS A 3 51.91 22.94 20.17
C HIS A 3 50.60 22.61 20.94
N LYS A 4 50.48 23.05 22.21
CA LYS A 4 49.22 22.90 22.97
C LYS A 4 48.06 23.71 22.38
N ARG A 5 48.34 24.93 21.89
CA ARG A 5 47.30 25.77 21.23
C ARG A 5 46.85 25.18 19.90
N LEU A 6 47.76 24.60 19.12
CA LEU A 6 47.45 23.95 17.88
C LEU A 6 46.57 22.70 18.10
N PHE A 7 46.85 21.91 19.13
CA PHE A 7 46.10 20.72 19.52
C PHE A 7 44.65 21.07 19.94
N ILE A 8 44.48 22.14 20.73
CA ILE A 8 43.17 22.65 21.19
C ILE A 8 42.35 23.15 19.98
N LEU A 9 43.00 23.84 19.04
CA LEU A 9 42.35 24.34 17.83
C LEU A 9 41.85 23.18 16.95
N PHE A 10 42.63 22.12 16.82
CA PHE A 10 42.27 20.91 16.06
C PHE A 10 41.06 20.19 16.66
N PHE A 11 41.03 20.06 18.00
CA PHE A 11 39.88 19.47 18.72
C PHE A 11 38.62 20.33 18.60
N LEU A 12 38.72 21.65 18.67
CA LEU A 12 37.59 22.57 18.47
C LEU A 12 37.03 22.49 17.06
N LEU A 13 37.87 22.43 16.03
CA LEU A 13 37.43 22.26 14.64
C LEU A 13 36.78 20.90 14.38
N ALA A 14 37.31 19.83 15.01
CA ALA A 14 36.70 18.51 14.92
C ALA A 14 35.33 18.46 15.61
N PHE A 15 35.17 19.08 16.79
CA PHE A 15 33.87 19.20 17.48
C PHE A 15 32.87 20.04 16.71
N ILE A 16 33.29 21.13 16.07
CA ILE A 16 32.44 21.97 15.23
C ILE A 16 31.97 21.16 13.96
N SER A 17 32.89 20.41 13.33
CA SER A 17 32.54 19.59 12.14
C SER A 17 31.61 18.45 12.48
N ILE A 18 31.77 17.80 13.64
CA ILE A 18 30.87 16.74 14.14
C ILE A 18 29.52 17.35 14.51
N GLY A 19 29.49 18.51 15.17
CA GLY A 19 28.27 19.23 15.51
C GLY A 19 27.48 19.68 14.26
N THR A 20 28.15 20.25 13.27
CA THR A 20 27.52 20.68 12.01
C THR A 20 27.03 19.49 11.17
N PHE A 21 27.77 18.38 11.14
CA PHE A 21 27.35 17.16 10.48
C PHE A 21 26.14 16.52 11.17
N SER A 22 26.11 16.53 12.50
CA SER A 22 24.97 16.03 13.28
C SER A 22 23.73 16.90 13.09
N ILE A 23 23.86 18.23 13.09
CA ILE A 23 22.76 19.17 12.82
C ILE A 23 22.29 19.05 11.37
N TYR A 24 23.21 18.91 10.42
CA TYR A 24 22.87 18.70 9.00
C TYR A 24 22.06 17.40 8.81
N LYS A 25 22.44 16.31 9.48
CA LYS A 25 21.73 15.04 9.43
C LYS A 25 20.33 15.09 10.06
N THR A 26 20.14 15.92 11.12
CA THR A 26 18.84 16.11 11.79
C THR A 26 17.91 17.09 11.05
N THR A 27 18.46 17.97 10.20
CA THR A 27 17.67 18.95 9.42
C THR A 27 17.33 18.49 8.01
N TYR A 28 17.96 17.41 7.52
CA TYR A 28 17.62 16.86 6.22
C TYR A 28 16.31 16.08 6.36
N LYS A 29 15.19 16.72 6.02
CA LYS A 29 13.90 16.05 5.89
C LYS A 29 14.03 15.00 4.79
N GLN A 30 14.08 13.74 5.18
CA GLN A 30 14.17 12.64 4.23
C GLN A 30 12.94 12.66 3.33
N GLU A 31 13.15 12.91 2.04
CA GLU A 31 12.13 12.76 1.02
C GLU A 31 12.05 11.28 0.63
N LEU A 32 10.83 10.78 0.37
CA LEU A 32 10.58 9.37 0.11
C LEU A 32 10.42 9.11 -1.38
N ASN A 33 11.01 8.03 -1.86
CA ASN A 33 10.68 7.42 -3.13
C ASN A 33 9.46 6.48 -2.89
N TYR A 34 8.32 6.85 -3.44
CA TYR A 34 7.07 6.14 -3.24
C TYR A 34 6.71 5.30 -4.48
N VAL A 35 6.49 4.01 -4.28
CA VAL A 35 6.03 3.05 -5.30
C VAL A 35 4.66 2.52 -4.92
N ALA A 36 3.70 2.61 -5.82
CA ALA A 36 2.39 2.00 -5.68
C ALA A 36 2.30 0.74 -6.57
N LEU A 37 1.84 -0.36 -5.99
CA LEU A 37 1.57 -1.62 -6.66
C LEU A 37 0.10 -2.00 -6.44
N GLY A 38 -0.42 -2.91 -7.24
CA GLY A 38 -1.68 -3.57 -6.95
C GLY A 38 -2.70 -3.52 -8.08
N ASP A 39 -3.96 -3.61 -7.67
CA ASP A 39 -5.13 -3.75 -8.51
C ASP A 39 -5.87 -2.42 -8.76
N SER A 40 -7.17 -2.51 -9.03
CA SER A 40 -8.04 -1.36 -9.31
C SER A 40 -8.16 -0.38 -8.14
N VAL A 41 -8.08 -0.86 -6.89
CA VAL A 41 -8.15 0.00 -5.71
C VAL A 41 -6.89 0.87 -5.62
N ALA A 42 -5.71 0.29 -5.92
CA ALA A 42 -4.47 1.06 -6.00
C ALA A 42 -4.39 1.96 -7.24
N ALA A 43 -5.03 1.56 -8.35
CA ALA A 43 -5.13 2.36 -9.57
C ALA A 43 -6.13 3.53 -9.48
N GLY A 44 -6.95 3.57 -8.42
CA GLY A 44 -7.93 4.64 -8.21
C GLY A 44 -9.20 4.48 -9.04
N ARG A 45 -9.61 3.23 -9.33
CA ARG A 45 -10.85 2.99 -10.06
C ARG A 45 -12.05 3.48 -9.25
N ASN A 46 -12.87 4.32 -9.87
CA ASN A 46 -14.04 4.90 -9.24
C ASN A 46 -15.28 3.99 -9.39
N PRO A 47 -16.40 4.25 -8.67
CA PRO A 47 -17.62 3.46 -8.71
C PRO A 47 -18.33 3.39 -10.06
N TYR A 48 -17.84 4.11 -11.06
CA TYR A 48 -18.37 4.17 -12.43
C TYR A 48 -17.44 3.51 -13.44
N GLY A 49 -16.43 2.78 -12.97
CA GLY A 49 -15.55 1.99 -13.80
C GLY A 49 -14.42 2.75 -14.49
N VAL A 50 -14.12 3.97 -14.05
CA VAL A 50 -13.03 4.80 -14.60
C VAL A 50 -11.87 4.84 -13.60
N ASP A 51 -10.65 4.61 -14.08
CA ASP A 51 -9.44 4.83 -13.29
C ASP A 51 -9.22 6.35 -13.17
N ASP A 52 -9.27 6.87 -11.95
CA ASP A 52 -9.26 8.29 -11.64
C ASP A 52 -8.30 8.54 -10.45
N TYR A 53 -8.70 9.29 -9.47
CA TYR A 53 -7.91 9.69 -8.32
C TYR A 53 -8.14 8.75 -7.13
N GLY A 54 -7.13 7.92 -6.82
CA GLY A 54 -7.19 6.91 -5.77
C GLY A 54 -6.43 7.28 -4.50
N TYR A 55 -6.41 6.35 -3.53
CA TYR A 55 -5.69 6.57 -2.27
C TYR A 55 -4.19 6.82 -2.50
N THR A 56 -3.61 6.23 -3.53
CA THR A 56 -2.20 6.39 -3.88
C THR A 56 -1.87 7.82 -4.28
N ASP A 57 -2.81 8.51 -4.95
CA ASP A 57 -2.69 9.91 -5.34
C ASP A 57 -2.80 10.84 -4.14
N TYR A 58 -3.76 10.58 -3.22
CA TYR A 58 -3.88 11.34 -1.98
C TYR A 58 -2.62 11.24 -1.12
N VAL A 59 -2.05 10.04 -0.98
CA VAL A 59 -0.78 9.82 -0.26
C VAL A 59 0.38 10.55 -0.95
N ARG A 60 0.49 10.45 -2.29
CA ARG A 60 1.47 11.20 -3.09
C ARG A 60 1.37 12.70 -2.83
N ASP A 61 0.17 13.25 -2.91
CA ASP A 61 -0.03 14.69 -2.80
C ASP A 61 0.19 15.18 -1.36
N TYR A 62 -0.16 14.38 -0.36
CA TYR A 62 0.20 14.64 1.03
C TYR A 62 1.74 14.73 1.20
N LEU A 63 2.47 13.74 0.69
CA LEU A 63 3.94 13.72 0.75
C LEU A 63 4.54 14.93 0.01
N LYS A 64 4.02 15.25 -1.17
CA LYS A 64 4.47 16.41 -1.97
C LYS A 64 4.21 17.74 -1.25
N ALA A 65 3.02 17.94 -0.72
CA ALA A 65 2.64 19.18 0.01
C ALA A 65 3.51 19.39 1.26
N ASN A 66 3.95 18.31 1.90
CA ASN A 66 4.81 18.36 3.08
C ASN A 66 6.31 18.32 2.75
N LYS A 67 6.69 18.40 1.47
CA LYS A 67 8.09 18.32 1.01
C LYS A 67 8.78 17.03 1.52
N LYS A 68 8.06 15.91 1.39
CA LYS A 68 8.49 14.57 1.80
C LYS A 68 8.51 13.59 0.63
N LEU A 69 8.23 14.05 -0.60
CA LEU A 69 8.22 13.22 -1.80
C LEU A 69 9.42 13.53 -2.67
N SER A 70 10.29 12.55 -2.88
CA SER A 70 11.37 12.57 -3.87
C SER A 70 10.88 12.11 -5.25
N SER A 71 10.20 10.96 -5.28
CA SER A 71 9.63 10.41 -6.51
C SER A 71 8.36 9.60 -6.25
N TYR A 72 7.49 9.51 -7.25
CA TYR A 72 6.31 8.64 -7.24
C TYR A 72 6.19 7.87 -8.54
N VAL A 73 5.97 6.56 -8.41
CA VAL A 73 5.74 5.66 -9.55
C VAL A 73 4.63 4.69 -9.19
N SER A 74 3.60 4.56 -10.05
CA SER A 74 2.54 3.58 -9.90
C SER A 74 2.64 2.50 -10.97
N TYR A 75 2.65 1.24 -10.54
CA TYR A 75 2.51 0.03 -11.36
C TYR A 75 1.15 -0.65 -11.12
N ALA A 76 0.24 0.02 -10.41
CA ALA A 76 -1.10 -0.49 -10.18
C ALA A 76 -1.91 -0.53 -11.48
N ILE A 77 -2.62 -1.62 -11.71
CA ILE A 77 -3.44 -1.81 -12.91
C ILE A 77 -4.76 -2.48 -12.51
N SER A 78 -5.87 -1.89 -12.94
CA SER A 78 -7.21 -2.44 -12.69
C SER A 78 -7.34 -3.88 -13.23
N GLY A 79 -7.84 -4.77 -12.39
CA GLY A 79 -8.02 -6.19 -12.73
C GLY A 79 -6.82 -7.08 -12.39
N TYR A 80 -5.69 -6.53 -11.94
CA TYR A 80 -4.50 -7.32 -11.62
C TYR A 80 -4.74 -8.28 -10.46
N THR A 81 -4.21 -9.49 -10.62
CA THR A 81 -4.05 -10.52 -9.59
C THR A 81 -2.64 -10.46 -8.99
N THR A 82 -2.41 -11.23 -7.94
CA THR A 82 -1.06 -11.43 -7.36
C THR A 82 -0.08 -11.95 -8.39
N LEU A 83 -0.52 -12.85 -9.29
CA LEU A 83 0.30 -13.41 -10.35
C LEU A 83 0.71 -12.35 -11.38
N ASP A 84 -0.18 -11.41 -11.72
CA ASP A 84 0.12 -10.34 -12.67
C ASP A 84 1.21 -9.41 -12.12
N VAL A 85 1.09 -8.99 -10.84
CA VAL A 85 2.14 -8.18 -10.19
C VAL A 85 3.45 -8.98 -10.09
N ALA A 86 3.41 -10.27 -9.75
CA ALA A 86 4.59 -11.12 -9.69
C ALA A 86 5.26 -11.24 -11.08
N ASN A 87 4.48 -11.39 -12.15
CA ASN A 87 4.97 -11.43 -13.52
C ASN A 87 5.62 -10.09 -13.92
N ASP A 88 5.01 -8.95 -13.60
CA ASP A 88 5.61 -7.64 -13.85
C ASP A 88 6.97 -7.50 -13.15
N ILE A 89 7.10 -7.98 -11.91
CA ILE A 89 8.38 -7.98 -11.21
C ILE A 89 9.37 -8.97 -11.87
N ASN A 90 8.94 -10.19 -12.20
CA ASN A 90 9.79 -11.24 -12.77
C ASN A 90 10.27 -10.89 -14.19
N LEU A 91 9.44 -10.23 -14.99
CA LEU A 91 9.76 -9.75 -16.32
C LEU A 91 10.45 -8.39 -16.31
N ASN A 92 10.57 -7.78 -15.12
CA ASN A 92 11.22 -6.50 -14.92
C ASN A 92 10.58 -5.37 -15.76
N LYS A 93 9.26 -5.26 -15.67
CA LYS A 93 8.43 -4.32 -16.43
C LYS A 93 8.94 -2.89 -16.38
N ASN A 94 8.87 -2.23 -17.53
CA ASN A 94 9.12 -0.81 -17.66
C ASN A 94 7.82 -0.04 -17.89
N ILE A 95 7.66 1.09 -17.23
CA ILE A 95 6.61 2.06 -17.52
C ILE A 95 7.22 3.43 -17.85
N LYS A 96 6.46 4.25 -18.53
CA LYS A 96 6.92 5.61 -18.91
C LYS A 96 6.39 6.62 -17.89
N VAL A 97 7.31 7.27 -17.19
CA VAL A 97 7.00 8.34 -16.22
C VAL A 97 7.74 9.61 -16.64
N ASN A 98 7.00 10.68 -16.90
CA ASN A 98 7.56 11.97 -17.35
C ASN A 98 8.53 11.83 -18.54
N GLY A 99 8.22 10.95 -19.49
CA GLY A 99 9.04 10.70 -20.68
C GLY A 99 10.20 9.70 -20.49
N SER A 100 10.55 9.33 -19.26
CA SER A 100 11.61 8.37 -18.95
C SER A 100 11.06 6.99 -18.67
N LEU A 101 11.78 5.92 -19.06
CA LEU A 101 11.45 4.55 -18.69
C LEU A 101 11.90 4.27 -17.26
N VAL A 102 10.96 3.82 -16.43
CA VAL A 102 11.20 3.40 -15.06
C VAL A 102 10.97 1.90 -14.93
N ASN A 103 11.99 1.23 -14.45
CA ASN A 103 12.04 -0.21 -14.29
C ASN A 103 11.54 -0.63 -12.91
N ILE A 104 10.61 -1.59 -12.83
CA ILE A 104 9.94 -1.97 -11.57
C ILE A 104 10.92 -2.46 -10.50
N ARG A 105 11.90 -3.32 -10.86
CA ARG A 105 12.89 -3.81 -9.89
C ARG A 105 13.81 -2.70 -9.40
N LYS A 106 14.14 -1.72 -10.25
CA LYS A 106 14.92 -0.55 -9.86
C LYS A 106 14.08 0.32 -8.92
N ALA A 107 12.84 0.64 -9.30
CA ALA A 107 11.93 1.42 -8.47
C ALA A 107 11.76 0.80 -7.08
N LEU A 108 11.55 -0.52 -6.99
CA LEU A 108 11.45 -1.23 -5.72
C LEU A 108 12.75 -1.18 -4.89
N ARG A 109 13.92 -1.31 -5.53
CA ARG A 109 15.21 -1.22 -4.79
C ARG A 109 15.49 0.16 -4.22
N GLU A 110 15.00 1.18 -4.89
CA GLU A 110 15.18 2.59 -4.51
C GLU A 110 14.02 3.13 -3.68
N SER A 111 12.97 2.32 -3.45
CA SER A 111 11.79 2.76 -2.70
C SER A 111 12.05 2.86 -1.20
N ASP A 112 11.56 3.94 -0.61
CA ASP A 112 11.44 4.13 0.84
C ASP A 112 10.06 3.72 1.34
N LEU A 113 9.05 3.81 0.46
CA LEU A 113 7.67 3.45 0.71
C LEU A 113 7.10 2.66 -0.47
N VAL A 114 6.49 1.52 -0.17
CA VAL A 114 5.66 0.75 -1.11
C VAL A 114 4.27 0.61 -0.50
N THR A 115 3.21 0.90 -1.28
CA THR A 115 1.84 0.50 -0.93
C THR A 115 1.34 -0.52 -1.92
N ILE A 116 0.55 -1.49 -1.45
CA ILE A 116 -0.08 -2.50 -2.30
C ILE A 116 -1.48 -2.84 -1.80
N SER A 117 -2.49 -2.77 -2.67
CA SER A 117 -3.78 -3.44 -2.50
C SER A 117 -3.90 -4.51 -3.56
N ILE A 118 -4.11 -5.78 -3.16
CA ILE A 118 -4.08 -6.92 -4.06
C ILE A 118 -4.77 -8.14 -3.43
N GLY A 119 -5.39 -8.98 -4.26
CA GLY A 119 -5.99 -10.25 -3.85
C GLY A 119 -7.50 -10.33 -4.10
N ALA A 120 -8.21 -9.19 -4.27
CA ALA A 120 -9.63 -9.21 -4.59
C ALA A 120 -9.90 -9.93 -5.92
N ASN A 121 -9.06 -9.70 -6.93
CA ASN A 121 -9.21 -10.38 -8.22
C ASN A 121 -8.81 -11.86 -8.14
N ASP A 122 -7.85 -12.25 -7.30
CA ASP A 122 -7.52 -13.65 -7.01
C ASP A 122 -8.74 -14.36 -6.40
N PHE A 123 -9.36 -13.76 -5.39
CA PHE A 123 -10.59 -14.26 -4.77
C PHE A 123 -11.72 -14.41 -5.79
N MET A 124 -11.93 -13.41 -6.64
CA MET A 124 -13.00 -13.40 -7.66
C MET A 124 -12.72 -14.28 -8.87
N HIS A 125 -11.47 -14.51 -9.22
CA HIS A 125 -11.09 -15.26 -10.43
C HIS A 125 -11.59 -16.71 -10.40
N ASN A 126 -11.63 -17.33 -9.23
CA ASN A 126 -12.11 -18.69 -9.01
C ASN A 126 -13.63 -18.76 -8.77
N ILE A 127 -14.31 -17.62 -8.77
CA ILE A 127 -15.76 -17.53 -8.54
C ILE A 127 -16.47 -17.27 -9.84
N ASN A 128 -17.28 -18.24 -10.28
CA ASN A 128 -18.25 -17.98 -11.33
C ASN A 128 -19.34 -17.05 -10.78
N LEU A 129 -19.66 -15.97 -11.50
CA LEU A 129 -20.71 -15.02 -11.09
C LEU A 129 -22.04 -15.69 -10.77
N SER A 130 -22.39 -16.81 -11.45
CA SER A 130 -23.58 -17.60 -11.15
C SER A 130 -23.52 -18.34 -9.80
N SER A 131 -22.32 -18.63 -9.29
CA SER A 131 -22.11 -19.27 -7.98
C SER A 131 -21.89 -18.28 -6.83
N LEU A 132 -21.75 -16.98 -7.12
CA LEU A 132 -21.53 -15.94 -6.12
C LEU A 132 -22.59 -15.95 -5.00
N PRO A 133 -23.90 -16.05 -5.26
CA PRO A 133 -24.90 -16.14 -4.19
C PRO A 133 -24.70 -17.36 -3.28
N SER A 134 -24.28 -18.50 -3.84
CA SER A 134 -24.00 -19.72 -3.06
C SER A 134 -22.77 -19.52 -2.15
N ILE A 135 -21.69 -18.95 -2.69
CA ILE A 135 -20.45 -18.66 -1.94
C ILE A 135 -20.70 -17.64 -0.83
N LEU A 136 -21.47 -16.58 -1.10
CA LEU A 136 -21.85 -15.60 -0.08
C LEU A 136 -22.79 -16.18 0.99
N SER A 137 -23.50 -17.29 0.70
CA SER A 137 -24.34 -18.01 1.66
C SER A 137 -23.57 -19.08 2.42
N ASP A 138 -22.46 -19.59 1.87
CA ASP A 138 -21.57 -20.60 2.45
C ASP A 138 -20.25 -19.95 2.85
N THR A 139 -20.15 -19.52 4.11
CA THR A 139 -18.94 -18.86 4.63
C THR A 139 -17.72 -19.77 4.63
N ASP A 140 -17.87 -21.08 4.72
CA ASP A 140 -16.73 -22.02 4.75
C ASP A 140 -16.07 -22.13 3.39
N ALA A 141 -16.87 -22.15 2.30
CA ALA A 141 -16.36 -22.12 0.94
C ALA A 141 -15.62 -20.79 0.64
N ALA A 142 -16.20 -19.66 1.10
CA ALA A 142 -15.57 -18.36 0.96
C ALA A 142 -14.25 -18.25 1.76
N ILE A 143 -14.21 -18.77 2.98
CA ILE A 143 -13.01 -18.80 3.83
C ILE A 143 -11.89 -19.60 3.14
N LYS A 144 -12.20 -20.76 2.57
CA LYS A 144 -11.21 -21.54 1.81
C LYS A 144 -10.61 -20.73 0.64
N GLN A 145 -11.46 -19.96 -0.07
CA GLN A 145 -11.00 -19.10 -1.16
C GLN A 145 -10.14 -17.93 -0.64
N VAL A 146 -10.44 -17.40 0.54
CA VAL A 146 -9.57 -16.42 1.22
C VAL A 146 -8.21 -17.05 1.54
N ASP A 147 -8.16 -18.28 2.07
CA ASP A 147 -6.88 -18.95 2.40
C ASP A 147 -6.00 -19.11 1.16
N GLU A 148 -6.56 -19.56 0.03
CA GLU A 148 -5.84 -19.65 -1.25
C GLU A 148 -5.31 -18.28 -1.71
N THR A 149 -6.12 -17.24 -1.60
CA THR A 149 -5.72 -15.86 -1.92
C THR A 149 -4.57 -15.39 -1.01
N ILE A 150 -4.64 -15.67 0.29
CA ILE A 150 -3.63 -15.30 1.28
C ILE A 150 -2.28 -15.96 0.99
N GLU A 151 -2.27 -17.22 0.55
CA GLU A 151 -1.04 -17.90 0.14
C GLU A 151 -0.38 -17.18 -1.04
N ASN A 152 -1.16 -16.84 -2.06
CA ASN A 152 -0.66 -16.08 -3.23
C ASN A 152 -0.11 -14.70 -2.82
N VAL A 153 -0.80 -13.98 -1.94
CA VAL A 153 -0.33 -12.69 -1.42
C VAL A 153 0.96 -12.85 -0.61
N ASN A 154 1.08 -13.90 0.22
CA ASN A 154 2.29 -14.18 0.99
C ASN A 154 3.51 -14.45 0.08
N GLU A 155 3.32 -15.19 -1.02
CA GLU A 155 4.37 -15.41 -2.01
C GLU A 155 4.78 -14.10 -2.71
N LEU A 156 3.81 -13.28 -3.10
CA LEU A 156 4.05 -11.98 -3.70
C LEU A 156 4.80 -11.04 -2.75
N LEU A 157 4.43 -10.97 -1.47
CA LEU A 157 5.14 -10.16 -0.46
C LEU A 157 6.59 -10.62 -0.33
N SER A 158 6.84 -11.93 -0.32
CA SER A 158 8.18 -12.49 -0.31
C SER A 158 8.99 -12.08 -1.54
N LEU A 159 8.36 -12.00 -2.72
CA LEU A 159 9.00 -11.54 -3.95
C LEU A 159 9.30 -10.03 -3.90
N ILE A 160 8.35 -9.19 -3.46
CA ILE A 160 8.55 -7.74 -3.32
C ILE A 160 9.73 -7.46 -2.38
N LYS A 161 9.83 -8.16 -1.25
CA LYS A 161 10.90 -8.01 -0.26
C LYS A 161 12.29 -8.39 -0.76
N LYS A 162 12.43 -9.16 -1.84
CA LYS A 162 13.74 -9.38 -2.47
C LYS A 162 14.33 -8.08 -3.01
N TYR A 163 13.49 -7.13 -3.39
CA TYR A 163 13.90 -5.86 -3.98
C TYR A 163 13.70 -4.68 -3.04
N ALA A 164 12.51 -4.48 -2.51
CA ALA A 164 12.17 -3.37 -1.63
C ALA A 164 12.77 -3.56 -0.21
N LYS A 165 13.37 -2.51 0.34
CA LYS A 165 13.97 -2.49 1.68
C LYS A 165 13.34 -1.45 2.60
N GLY A 166 12.57 -0.52 2.03
CA GLY A 166 11.80 0.48 2.78
C GLY A 166 10.52 -0.09 3.40
N HIS A 167 9.63 0.79 3.83
CA HIS A 167 8.34 0.42 4.38
C HIS A 167 7.43 -0.17 3.29
N ILE A 168 6.84 -1.33 3.55
CA ILE A 168 5.84 -1.96 2.69
C ILE A 168 4.53 -1.99 3.45
N LEU A 169 3.49 -1.33 2.90
CA LEU A 169 2.15 -1.25 3.48
C LEU A 169 1.18 -2.04 2.61
N VAL A 170 0.56 -3.04 3.20
CA VAL A 170 -0.50 -3.83 2.56
C VAL A 170 -1.84 -3.22 2.98
N ILE A 171 -2.60 -2.75 2.00
CA ILE A 171 -3.90 -2.12 2.24
C ILE A 171 -4.97 -3.20 2.24
N GLY A 172 -5.71 -3.26 3.33
CA GLY A 172 -6.78 -4.24 3.53
C GLY A 172 -8.00 -4.03 2.65
N TYR A 173 -8.93 -4.96 2.78
CA TYR A 173 -10.21 -4.90 2.09
C TYR A 173 -11.34 -4.51 3.06
N TYR A 174 -12.51 -4.31 2.50
CA TYR A 174 -13.74 -3.90 3.17
C TYR A 174 -14.92 -4.74 2.63
N ASN A 175 -16.08 -4.66 3.26
CA ASN A 175 -17.30 -5.22 2.70
C ASN A 175 -17.62 -4.46 1.39
N PRO A 176 -17.50 -5.11 0.22
CA PRO A 176 -17.69 -4.44 -1.07
C PRO A 176 -19.16 -4.18 -1.41
N LEU A 177 -20.09 -4.80 -0.67
CA LEU A 177 -21.54 -4.78 -0.93
C LEU A 177 -22.33 -4.42 0.34
N PRO A 178 -22.06 -3.26 0.98
CA PRO A 178 -22.65 -2.91 2.28
C PRO A 178 -24.18 -2.73 2.20
N ARG A 179 -24.71 -2.42 1.02
CA ARG A 179 -26.15 -2.20 0.79
C ARG A 179 -26.92 -3.48 0.47
N ILE A 180 -26.26 -4.64 0.38
CA ILE A 180 -26.93 -5.94 0.17
C ILE A 180 -27.15 -6.64 1.50
N GLU A 181 -28.24 -6.29 2.19
CA GLU A 181 -28.57 -6.80 3.52
C GLU A 181 -28.58 -8.33 3.62
N ARG A 182 -29.05 -9.03 2.56
CA ARG A 182 -29.16 -10.50 2.54
C ARG A 182 -27.84 -11.21 2.89
N TYR A 183 -26.71 -10.66 2.47
CA TYR A 183 -25.38 -11.28 2.65
C TYR A 183 -24.45 -10.49 3.58
N LYS A 184 -24.91 -9.39 4.13
CA LYS A 184 -24.11 -8.44 4.90
C LYS A 184 -23.31 -9.09 6.03
N ASP A 185 -23.99 -9.91 6.85
CA ASP A 185 -23.34 -10.58 7.99
C ASP A 185 -22.30 -11.62 7.54
N ASN A 186 -22.59 -12.36 6.47
CA ASN A 186 -21.65 -13.35 5.94
C ASN A 186 -20.44 -12.66 5.30
N ILE A 187 -20.65 -11.61 4.52
CA ILE A 187 -19.56 -10.83 3.93
C ILE A 187 -18.70 -10.21 5.02
N ASN A 188 -19.31 -9.64 6.06
CA ASN A 188 -18.58 -9.07 7.19
C ASN A 188 -17.73 -10.12 7.93
N LYS A 189 -18.24 -11.35 8.11
CA LYS A 189 -17.45 -12.47 8.67
C LYS A 189 -16.26 -12.84 7.80
N ILE A 190 -16.46 -12.91 6.46
CA ILE A 190 -15.41 -13.21 5.49
C ILE A 190 -14.35 -12.11 5.53
N VAL A 191 -14.75 -10.82 5.54
CA VAL A 191 -13.83 -9.68 5.60
C VAL A 191 -13.04 -9.68 6.92
N GLN A 192 -13.70 -9.94 8.06
CA GLN A 192 -13.01 -10.04 9.36
C GLN A 192 -11.99 -11.19 9.38
N TYR A 193 -12.32 -12.31 8.76
CA TYR A 193 -11.39 -13.43 8.61
C TYR A 193 -10.21 -13.02 7.72
N ALA A 194 -10.48 -12.41 6.56
CA ALA A 194 -9.44 -11.92 5.65
C ALA A 194 -8.51 -10.91 6.34
N ASP A 195 -9.06 -9.91 7.06
CA ASP A 195 -8.27 -8.94 7.84
C ASP A 195 -7.28 -9.63 8.78
N LYS A 196 -7.74 -10.65 9.53
CA LYS A 196 -6.88 -11.42 10.44
C LYS A 196 -5.77 -12.17 9.70
N MET A 197 -6.09 -12.76 8.56
CA MET A 197 -5.12 -13.51 7.76
C MET A 197 -4.10 -12.59 7.09
N TYR A 198 -4.53 -11.46 6.54
CA TYR A 198 -3.64 -10.43 5.99
C TYR A 198 -2.69 -9.88 7.07
N ASP A 199 -3.20 -9.54 8.25
CA ASP A 199 -2.36 -9.10 9.36
C ASP A 199 -1.30 -10.14 9.71
N SER A 200 -1.72 -11.42 9.83
CA SER A 200 -0.81 -12.54 10.15
C SER A 200 0.33 -12.69 9.14
N ILE A 201 0.03 -12.66 7.82
CA ILE A 201 1.08 -12.76 6.81
C ILE A 201 1.94 -11.50 6.73
N CYS A 202 1.39 -10.33 7.04
CA CYS A 202 2.16 -9.09 7.12
C CYS A 202 3.16 -9.15 8.27
N VAL A 203 2.74 -9.58 9.46
CA VAL A 203 3.63 -9.81 10.61
C VAL A 203 4.72 -10.84 10.26
N LYS A 204 4.36 -11.97 9.67
CA LYS A 204 5.31 -13.01 9.23
C LYS A 204 6.35 -12.46 8.24
N ASN A 205 5.95 -11.59 7.35
CA ASN A 205 6.83 -10.97 6.36
C ASN A 205 7.56 -9.72 6.87
N GLY A 206 7.26 -9.21 8.07
CA GLY A 206 7.82 -7.97 8.60
C GLY A 206 7.44 -6.76 7.75
N VAL A 207 6.18 -6.71 7.29
CA VAL A 207 5.54 -5.60 6.58
C VAL A 207 4.33 -5.14 7.38
N THR A 208 3.78 -3.98 7.06
CA THR A 208 2.68 -3.39 7.83
C THR A 208 1.34 -3.63 7.13
N TYR A 209 0.35 -4.11 7.87
CA TYR A 209 -1.04 -4.17 7.43
C TYR A 209 -1.77 -2.88 7.79
N ILE A 210 -2.46 -2.27 6.83
CA ILE A 210 -3.33 -1.11 7.02
C ILE A 210 -4.77 -1.57 6.88
N LYS A 211 -5.42 -1.80 8.02
CA LYS A 211 -6.83 -2.20 8.07
C LYS A 211 -7.72 -1.03 7.68
N VAL A 212 -8.58 -1.22 6.68
CA VAL A 212 -9.50 -0.19 6.17
C VAL A 212 -10.97 -0.59 6.27
N SER A 213 -11.26 -1.84 6.63
CA SER A 213 -12.63 -2.36 6.76
C SER A 213 -13.48 -1.54 7.73
N ASP A 214 -12.91 -1.17 8.88
CA ASP A 214 -13.61 -0.42 9.94
C ASP A 214 -13.89 1.04 9.55
N ILE A 215 -13.04 1.65 8.72
CA ILE A 215 -13.23 3.04 8.30
C ILE A 215 -14.23 3.14 7.15
N ILE A 216 -14.15 2.23 6.18
CA ILE A 216 -15.10 2.18 5.06
C ILE A 216 -16.51 1.81 5.52
N SER A 217 -16.66 0.99 6.56
CA SER A 217 -17.97 0.61 7.09
C SER A 217 -18.72 1.73 7.83
N LYS A 218 -18.09 2.89 8.05
CA LYS A 218 -18.72 4.01 8.78
C LYS A 218 -19.74 4.77 7.95
N ASP A 219 -19.63 4.73 6.63
CA ASP A 219 -20.53 5.47 5.74
C ASP A 219 -20.72 4.70 4.42
N ASP A 220 -21.96 4.36 4.11
CA ASP A 220 -22.31 3.66 2.87
C ASP A 220 -22.04 4.52 1.60
N ASP A 221 -21.89 5.84 1.74
CA ASP A 221 -21.54 6.74 0.62
C ASP A 221 -20.06 6.63 0.23
N TYR A 222 -19.24 5.95 1.02
CA TYR A 222 -17.90 5.55 0.59
C TYR A 222 -17.93 4.49 -0.51
N LEU A 223 -19.04 3.73 -0.62
CA LEU A 223 -19.32 2.73 -1.66
C LEU A 223 -20.70 3.00 -2.27
N PRO A 224 -20.86 4.08 -3.06
CA PRO A 224 -22.17 4.59 -3.45
C PRO A 224 -22.88 3.73 -4.49
N ASN A 225 -22.14 2.97 -5.29
CA ASN A 225 -22.72 2.13 -6.35
C ASN A 225 -22.94 0.69 -5.85
N PRO A 226 -24.19 0.24 -5.66
CA PRO A 226 -24.48 -1.12 -5.17
C PRO A 226 -24.07 -2.24 -6.13
N LEU A 227 -23.73 -1.91 -7.38
CA LEU A 227 -23.30 -2.84 -8.42
C LEU A 227 -21.80 -2.79 -8.70
N ASP A 228 -21.06 -1.98 -7.92
CA ASP A 228 -19.61 -1.82 -8.05
C ASP A 228 -18.96 -1.83 -6.67
N ILE A 229 -17.73 -2.32 -6.61
CA ILE A 229 -17.00 -2.53 -5.35
C ILE A 229 -16.02 -1.41 -5.03
N HIS A 230 -15.88 -0.43 -5.93
CA HIS A 230 -14.83 0.59 -5.81
C HIS A 230 -15.30 1.79 -4.98
N PRO A 231 -14.39 2.39 -4.20
CA PRO A 231 -14.70 3.54 -3.37
C PRO A 231 -15.00 4.80 -4.18
N SER A 232 -15.82 5.68 -3.58
CA SER A 232 -15.93 7.08 -4.00
C SER A 232 -14.62 7.82 -3.72
N LYS A 233 -14.53 9.10 -4.13
CA LYS A 233 -13.39 9.97 -3.78
C LYS A 233 -13.23 10.10 -2.27
N GLU A 234 -14.33 10.23 -1.55
CA GLU A 234 -14.38 10.30 -0.10
C GLU A 234 -13.92 8.97 0.53
N GLY A 235 -14.33 7.83 -0.03
CA GLY A 235 -13.87 6.52 0.38
C GLY A 235 -12.35 6.34 0.18
N TYR A 236 -11.81 6.79 -0.94
CA TYR A 236 -10.35 6.80 -1.15
C TYR A 236 -9.61 7.76 -0.22
N LEU A 237 -10.21 8.90 0.10
CA LEU A 237 -9.63 9.86 1.04
C LEU A 237 -9.48 9.24 2.42
N VAL A 238 -10.51 8.59 2.97
CA VAL A 238 -10.43 7.97 4.30
C VAL A 238 -9.48 6.78 4.34
N ILE A 239 -9.32 6.02 3.24
CA ILE A 239 -8.27 5.00 3.10
C ILE A 239 -6.88 5.67 3.18
N SER A 240 -6.68 6.76 2.45
CA SER A 240 -5.41 7.48 2.47
C SER A 240 -5.09 8.07 3.83
N ASP A 241 -6.08 8.52 4.59
CA ASP A 241 -5.89 9.08 5.93
C ASP A 241 -5.34 8.04 6.91
N GLU A 242 -5.75 6.76 6.84
CA GLU A 242 -5.15 5.70 7.66
C GLU A 242 -3.70 5.44 7.28
N ILE A 243 -3.36 5.50 5.98
CA ILE A 243 -1.98 5.38 5.52
C ILE A 243 -1.15 6.57 6.02
N ILE A 244 -1.65 7.79 5.86
CA ILE A 244 -0.99 9.02 6.29
C ILE A 244 -0.77 9.05 7.80
N LYS A 245 -1.71 8.54 8.57
CA LYS A 245 -1.59 8.39 10.02
C LYS A 245 -0.40 7.50 10.38
N TYR A 246 -0.27 6.33 9.73
CA TYR A 246 0.91 5.47 9.88
C TYR A 246 2.19 6.20 9.47
N LEU A 247 2.20 6.88 8.33
CA LEU A 247 3.38 7.62 7.88
C LEU A 247 3.83 8.66 8.89
N LYS A 248 2.91 9.41 9.52
CA LYS A 248 3.23 10.42 10.55
C LYS A 248 3.86 9.81 11.80
N THR A 249 3.40 8.62 12.21
CA THR A 249 3.83 7.98 13.45
C THR A 249 5.09 7.14 13.31
N ASP A 250 5.31 6.53 12.14
CA ASP A 250 6.32 5.48 11.99
C ASP A 250 7.40 5.75 10.94
N VAL A 251 7.13 6.63 9.96
CA VAL A 251 8.03 6.86 8.83
C VAL A 251 8.61 8.28 8.81
N LEU A 252 7.80 9.30 9.11
CA LEU A 252 8.16 10.72 8.93
C LEU A 252 8.60 11.42 10.22
N LYS A 253 9.01 10.67 11.21
CA LYS A 253 9.51 11.19 12.51
C LYS A 253 10.72 12.08 12.36
#